data_0355ec2a50bf4d8318ea5c3bd3992581
#
_entry.id   0355ec2a50bf4d8318ea5c3bd3992581
#
_cell.length_a   1.000
_cell.length_b   1.000
_cell.length_c   1.000
_cell.angle_alpha   90.00
_cell.angle_beta   90.00
_cell.angle_gamma   90.00
#
_symmetry.space_group_name_H-M   'P 1'
#
loop_
_entity.id
_entity.type
_entity.pdbx_description
1 polymer ?
#
loop_
_entity_poly.entity_id
_entity_poly.type
_entity_poly.pdbx_seq_one_letter_code
_entity_poly.pdbx_strand_id
1 'polypeptide(L)'
;LIDELTVFENVELPLIYTGVKTADRKRIVEEALDKMLIMHRRNHYPQQLSGGQQQRVAVARAVVNNPKLILADEPTGNLDSSNGNEVMQLLTDLNEQGTTIVMVTHSEHDARYSHRVIRMLDGQTVMENLMA
;
A
#
# COMPACT_ATOMS: atom_id res chain seq x y z
N LEU A 1 4.61 6.59 7.57
CA LEU A 1 5.00 5.72 8.69
C LEU A 1 5.33 6.58 9.92
N ILE A 2 5.28 5.97 11.08
CA ILE A 2 5.66 6.60 12.35
C ILE A 2 7.11 6.24 12.62
N ASP A 3 7.98 7.23 12.71
CA ASP A 3 9.43 7.07 12.77
C ASP A 3 9.93 6.46 14.08
N GLU A 4 9.19 6.64 15.17
CA GLU A 4 9.49 6.11 16.49
C GLU A 4 9.07 4.64 16.67
N LEU A 5 8.34 4.09 15.73
CA LEU A 5 7.90 2.70 15.73
C LEU A 5 8.69 1.86 14.74
N THR A 6 8.95 0.62 15.10
CA THR A 6 9.52 -0.38 14.19
C THR A 6 8.57 -0.68 13.02
N VAL A 7 9.06 -1.37 12.00
CA VAL A 7 8.23 -1.88 10.89
C VAL A 7 7.07 -2.72 11.43
N PHE A 8 7.37 -3.64 12.35
CA PHE A 8 6.35 -4.49 12.99
C PHE A 8 5.26 -3.66 13.69
N GLU A 9 5.66 -2.72 14.54
CA GLU A 9 4.75 -1.86 15.30
C GLU A 9 3.91 -0.95 14.40
N ASN A 10 4.48 -0.43 13.31
CA ASN A 10 3.74 0.35 12.31
C ASN A 10 2.60 -0.48 11.69
N VAL A 11 2.87 -1.74 11.34
CA VAL A 11 1.86 -2.61 10.72
C VAL A 11 0.87 -3.15 11.77
N GLU A 12 1.29 -3.33 13.02
CA GLU A 12 0.42 -3.77 14.12
C GLU A 12 -0.62 -2.70 14.52
N LEU A 13 -0.30 -1.44 14.33
CA LEU A 13 -1.09 -0.31 14.84
C LEU A 13 -2.60 -0.37 14.49
N PRO A 14 -3.01 -0.63 13.22
CA PRO A 14 -4.44 -0.77 12.90
C PRO A 14 -5.14 -1.90 13.65
N LEU A 15 -4.44 -2.99 13.95
CA LEU A 15 -4.99 -4.13 14.69
C LEU A 15 -5.27 -3.78 16.15
N ILE A 16 -4.44 -2.91 16.73
CA ILE A 16 -4.65 -2.40 18.10
C ILE A 16 -5.93 -1.57 18.13
N TYR A 17 -6.13 -0.66 17.19
CA TYR A 17 -7.32 0.19 17.11
C TYR A 17 -8.62 -0.59 16.85
N THR A 18 -8.55 -1.70 16.12
CA THR A 18 -9.71 -2.56 15.84
C THR A 18 -9.95 -3.61 16.92
N GLY A 19 -9.14 -3.62 17.99
CA GLY A 19 -9.35 -4.48 19.15
C GLY A 19 -8.96 -5.95 18.93
N VAL A 20 -8.11 -6.26 17.96
CA VAL A 20 -7.59 -7.61 17.75
C VAL A 20 -6.75 -8.02 18.97
N LYS A 21 -6.99 -9.24 19.47
CA LYS A 21 -6.28 -9.77 20.64
C LYS A 21 -4.77 -9.85 20.41
N THR A 22 -3.98 -9.52 21.42
CA THR A 22 -2.51 -9.54 21.38
C THR A 22 -1.95 -10.87 20.85
N ALA A 23 -2.55 -12.00 21.26
CA ALA A 23 -2.11 -13.31 20.82
C ALA A 23 -2.21 -13.54 19.30
N ASP A 24 -3.18 -12.87 18.64
CA ASP A 24 -3.42 -13.01 17.20
C ASP A 24 -2.63 -11.99 16.38
N ARG A 25 -2.34 -10.80 16.94
CA ARG A 25 -1.71 -9.70 16.22
C ARG A 25 -0.37 -10.08 15.59
N LYS A 26 0.49 -10.77 16.36
CA LYS A 26 1.82 -11.17 15.87
C LYS A 26 1.73 -11.97 14.57
N ARG A 27 0.89 -13.00 14.53
CA ARG A 27 0.70 -13.84 13.34
C ARG A 27 0.19 -13.03 12.16
N ILE A 28 -0.83 -12.19 12.38
CA ILE A 28 -1.45 -11.37 11.32
C ILE A 28 -0.43 -10.38 10.74
N VAL A 29 0.36 -9.71 11.59
CA VAL A 29 1.40 -8.78 11.15
C VAL A 29 2.50 -9.50 10.37
N GLU A 30 2.99 -10.64 10.87
CA GLU A 30 4.02 -11.43 10.18
C GLU A 30 3.53 -11.90 8.81
N GLU A 31 2.29 -12.38 8.70
CA GLU A 31 1.68 -12.76 7.40
C GLU A 31 1.59 -11.56 6.44
N ALA A 32 1.24 -10.36 6.93
CA ALA A 32 1.19 -9.15 6.09
C ALA A 32 2.59 -8.73 5.61
N LEU A 33 3.60 -8.80 6.49
CA LEU A 33 4.98 -8.47 6.15
C LEU A 33 5.58 -9.48 5.16
N ASP A 34 5.26 -10.76 5.29
CA ASP A 34 5.69 -11.80 4.35
C ASP A 34 5.09 -11.57 2.95
N LYS A 35 3.79 -11.30 2.87
CA LYS A 35 3.13 -10.96 1.60
C LYS A 35 3.78 -9.77 0.88
N MET A 36 4.25 -8.79 1.64
CA MET A 36 4.94 -7.62 1.10
C MET A 36 6.45 -7.81 0.93
N LEU A 37 6.97 -9.02 1.18
CA LEU A 37 8.39 -9.37 1.07
C LEU A 37 9.31 -8.45 1.91
N ILE A 38 8.85 -8.04 3.09
CA ILE A 38 9.56 -7.11 3.98
C ILE A 38 9.76 -7.64 5.41
N MET A 39 9.42 -8.91 5.66
CA MET A 39 9.52 -9.54 6.98
C MET A 39 10.92 -9.46 7.58
N HIS A 40 11.97 -9.55 6.76
CA HIS A 40 13.38 -9.46 7.18
C HIS A 40 13.74 -8.10 7.78
N ARG A 41 12.90 -7.08 7.63
CA ARG A 41 13.05 -5.72 8.17
C ARG A 41 12.14 -5.44 9.37
N ARG A 42 11.42 -6.41 9.90
CA ARG A 42 10.40 -6.22 10.94
C ARG A 42 10.85 -5.42 12.17
N ASN A 43 12.13 -5.56 12.55
CA ASN A 43 12.70 -4.90 13.73
C ASN A 43 13.44 -3.58 13.39
N HIS A 44 13.43 -3.16 12.12
CA HIS A 44 14.04 -1.91 11.70
C HIS A 44 13.06 -0.75 11.87
N TYR A 45 13.59 0.46 11.95
CA TYR A 45 12.82 1.69 11.94
C TYR A 45 12.70 2.24 10.51
N PRO A 46 11.67 3.07 10.22
CA PRO A 46 11.47 3.63 8.88
C PRO A 46 12.71 4.30 8.27
N GLN A 47 13.48 5.04 9.08
CA GLN A 47 14.70 5.74 8.63
C GLN A 47 15.81 4.79 8.14
N GLN A 48 15.75 3.52 8.50
CA GLN A 48 16.71 2.48 8.11
C GLN A 48 16.32 1.77 6.80
N LEU A 49 15.21 2.18 6.19
CA LEU A 49 14.63 1.57 4.99
C LEU A 49 14.82 2.46 3.76
N SER A 50 14.97 1.83 2.59
CA SER A 50 14.83 2.54 1.31
C SER A 50 13.38 3.02 1.10
N GLY A 51 13.17 3.97 0.19
CA GLY A 51 11.82 4.45 -0.15
C GLY A 51 10.88 3.33 -0.58
N GLY A 52 11.34 2.40 -1.42
CA GLY A 52 10.56 1.23 -1.84
C GLY A 52 10.22 0.30 -0.68
N GLN A 53 11.16 0.08 0.25
CA GLN A 53 10.91 -0.70 1.46
C GLN A 53 9.87 -0.01 2.37
N GLN A 54 9.98 1.31 2.56
CA GLN A 54 8.98 2.07 3.32
C GLN A 54 7.59 1.96 2.70
N GLN A 55 7.50 2.01 1.37
CA GLN A 55 6.22 1.87 0.66
C GLN A 55 5.62 0.47 0.86
N ARG A 56 6.42 -0.59 0.81
CA ARG A 56 5.97 -1.96 1.13
C ARG A 56 5.42 -2.07 2.55
N VAL A 57 6.05 -1.44 3.53
CA VAL A 57 5.54 -1.36 4.91
C VAL A 57 4.23 -0.60 4.98
N ALA A 58 4.10 0.52 4.25
CA ALA A 58 2.86 1.28 4.19
C ALA A 58 1.71 0.46 3.58
N VAL A 59 1.97 -0.32 2.52
CA VAL A 59 0.99 -1.25 1.94
C VAL A 59 0.65 -2.36 2.93
N ALA A 60 1.64 -2.98 3.62
CA ALA A 60 1.40 -3.99 4.65
C ALA A 60 0.46 -3.46 5.74
N ARG A 61 0.70 -2.24 6.23
CA ARG A 61 -0.16 -1.56 7.21
C ARG A 61 -1.58 -1.32 6.68
N ALA A 62 -1.71 -0.98 5.39
CA ALA A 62 -3.02 -0.76 4.78
C ALA A 62 -3.84 -2.04 4.67
N VAL A 63 -3.20 -3.20 4.43
CA VAL A 63 -3.89 -4.47 4.18
C VAL A 63 -4.06 -5.35 5.42
N VAL A 64 -3.41 -5.04 6.53
CA VAL A 64 -3.36 -5.91 7.72
C VAL A 64 -4.73 -6.24 8.30
N ASN A 65 -5.71 -5.34 8.16
CA ASN A 65 -7.11 -5.53 8.55
C ASN A 65 -7.98 -6.18 7.44
N ASN A 66 -7.37 -6.66 6.37
CA ASN A 66 -8.07 -7.23 5.22
C ASN A 66 -9.20 -6.30 4.68
N PRO A 67 -8.89 -5.06 4.29
CA PRO A 67 -9.86 -4.07 3.89
C PRO A 67 -10.51 -4.44 2.53
N LYS A 68 -11.74 -3.97 2.31
CA LYS A 68 -12.41 -4.07 1.02
C LYS A 68 -12.01 -2.95 0.06
N LEU A 69 -11.50 -1.85 0.59
CA LEU A 69 -11.11 -0.64 -0.16
C LEU A 69 -9.76 -0.13 0.34
N ILE A 70 -8.86 0.16 -0.59
CA ILE A 70 -7.60 0.86 -0.36
C ILE A 70 -7.63 2.18 -1.13
N LEU A 71 -7.22 3.25 -0.46
CA LEU A 71 -6.97 4.55 -1.06
C LEU A 71 -5.45 4.75 -1.18
N ALA A 72 -4.97 4.94 -2.40
CA ALA A 72 -3.56 5.14 -2.71
C ALA A 72 -3.35 6.53 -3.31
N ASP A 73 -2.65 7.39 -2.60
CA ASP A 73 -2.31 8.74 -3.05
C ASP A 73 -0.85 8.78 -3.49
N GLU A 74 -0.61 8.98 -4.79
CA GLU A 74 0.73 8.99 -5.42
C GLU A 74 1.62 7.82 -4.95
N PRO A 75 1.20 6.55 -5.08
CA PRO A 75 1.86 5.42 -4.43
C PRO A 75 3.31 5.19 -4.90
N THR A 76 3.72 5.77 -6.03
CA THR A 76 5.06 5.65 -6.61
C THR A 76 5.83 6.97 -6.66
N GLY A 77 5.24 8.07 -6.18
CA GLY A 77 5.73 9.43 -6.42
C GLY A 77 7.16 9.73 -5.98
N ASN A 78 7.69 9.00 -4.99
CA ASN A 78 9.05 9.16 -4.48
C ASN A 78 9.95 7.95 -4.78
N LEU A 79 9.58 7.10 -5.74
CA LEU A 79 10.28 5.87 -6.06
C LEU A 79 10.94 5.96 -7.45
N ASP A 80 12.08 5.28 -7.61
CA ASP A 80 12.61 4.98 -8.93
C ASP A 80 11.68 4.01 -9.70
N SER A 81 11.87 3.89 -10.99
CA SER A 81 10.99 3.11 -11.87
C SER A 81 10.89 1.63 -11.48
N SER A 82 11.98 1.03 -10.99
CA SER A 82 11.97 -0.39 -10.58
C SER A 82 11.12 -0.60 -9.34
N ASN A 83 11.38 0.18 -8.28
CA ASN A 83 10.61 0.12 -7.04
C ASN A 83 9.14 0.54 -7.26
N GLY A 84 8.90 1.52 -8.13
CA GLY A 84 7.55 1.93 -8.51
C GLY A 84 6.76 0.79 -9.17
N ASN A 85 7.34 0.09 -10.14
CA ASN A 85 6.71 -1.05 -10.79
C ASN A 85 6.37 -2.17 -9.80
N GLU A 86 7.27 -2.45 -8.85
CA GLU A 86 7.03 -3.47 -7.82
C GLU A 86 5.84 -3.10 -6.91
N VAL A 87 5.72 -1.83 -6.53
CA VAL A 87 4.58 -1.34 -5.74
C VAL A 87 3.29 -1.44 -6.55
N MET A 88 3.29 -1.07 -7.83
CA MET A 88 2.12 -1.18 -8.69
C MET A 88 1.70 -2.63 -8.89
N GLN A 89 2.66 -3.56 -9.01
CA GLN A 89 2.35 -4.99 -9.08
C GLN A 89 1.70 -5.50 -7.78
N LEU A 90 2.21 -5.11 -6.61
CA LEU A 90 1.59 -5.45 -5.32
C LEU A 90 0.13 -4.96 -5.23
N LEU A 91 -0.14 -3.73 -5.68
CA LEU A 91 -1.51 -3.20 -5.70
C LEU A 91 -2.40 -3.97 -6.69
N THR A 92 -1.88 -4.35 -7.85
CA THR A 92 -2.59 -5.17 -8.83
C THR A 92 -2.95 -6.54 -8.24
N ASP A 93 -1.99 -7.22 -7.61
CA ASP A 93 -2.21 -8.52 -6.98
C ASP A 93 -3.28 -8.46 -5.88
N LEU A 94 -3.30 -7.40 -5.08
CA LEU A 94 -4.34 -7.15 -4.08
C LEU A 94 -5.72 -6.93 -4.71
N ASN A 95 -5.77 -6.22 -5.84
CA ASN A 95 -7.02 -6.01 -6.58
C ASN A 95 -7.55 -7.32 -7.17
N GLU A 96 -6.69 -8.15 -7.75
CA GLU A 96 -7.06 -9.48 -8.26
C GLU A 96 -7.58 -10.41 -7.16
N GLN A 97 -7.14 -10.22 -5.92
CA GLN A 97 -7.64 -10.93 -4.74
C GLN A 97 -8.99 -10.37 -4.21
N GLY A 98 -9.54 -9.36 -4.86
CA GLY A 98 -10.87 -8.82 -4.56
C GLY A 98 -10.88 -7.51 -3.78
N THR A 99 -9.72 -6.89 -3.50
CA THR A 99 -9.65 -5.56 -2.87
C THR A 99 -9.89 -4.48 -3.91
N THR A 100 -10.83 -3.58 -3.66
CA THR A 100 -11.02 -2.39 -4.50
C THR A 100 -9.92 -1.37 -4.20
N ILE A 101 -9.30 -0.81 -5.25
CA ILE A 101 -8.27 0.21 -5.12
C ILE A 101 -8.70 1.48 -5.83
N VAL A 102 -8.68 2.60 -5.11
CA VAL A 102 -8.82 3.94 -5.68
C VAL A 102 -7.47 4.62 -5.57
N MET A 103 -6.90 4.98 -6.72
CA MET A 103 -5.57 5.59 -6.79
C MET A 103 -5.68 7.01 -7.34
N VAL A 104 -4.98 7.94 -6.70
CA VAL A 104 -4.71 9.28 -7.24
C VAL A 104 -3.28 9.30 -7.74
N THR A 105 -3.07 9.72 -8.97
CA THR A 105 -1.73 9.82 -9.56
C THR A 105 -1.67 10.85 -10.69
N HIS A 106 -0.52 11.48 -10.85
CA HIS A 106 -0.16 12.28 -12.04
C HIS A 106 0.60 11.45 -13.09
N SER A 107 0.94 10.19 -12.79
CA SER A 107 1.67 9.31 -13.67
C SER A 107 0.74 8.60 -14.66
N GLU A 108 0.89 8.90 -15.94
CA GLU A 108 0.19 8.15 -17.01
C GLU A 108 0.59 6.67 -17.03
N HIS A 109 1.82 6.35 -16.63
CA HIS A 109 2.30 4.98 -16.52
C HIS A 109 1.50 4.22 -15.45
N ASP A 110 1.34 4.79 -14.25
CA ASP A 110 0.63 4.15 -13.15
C ASP A 110 -0.88 4.04 -13.43
N ALA A 111 -1.45 5.06 -14.10
CA ALA A 111 -2.85 5.02 -14.50
C ALA A 111 -3.20 3.82 -15.40
N ARG A 112 -2.24 3.28 -16.17
CA ARG A 112 -2.44 2.11 -17.04
C ARG A 112 -2.68 0.81 -16.30
N TYR A 113 -2.33 0.73 -15.01
CA TYR A 113 -2.63 -0.43 -14.16
C TYR A 113 -4.10 -0.50 -13.74
N SER A 114 -4.85 0.60 -13.89
CA SER A 114 -6.26 0.66 -13.47
C SER A 114 -7.22 0.19 -14.58
N HIS A 115 -8.38 -0.31 -14.18
CA HIS A 115 -9.46 -0.68 -15.11
C HIS A 115 -10.28 0.53 -15.57
N ARG A 116 -10.27 1.62 -14.80
CA ARG A 116 -11.04 2.84 -15.04
C ARG A 116 -10.22 4.06 -14.67
N VAL A 117 -10.15 5.03 -15.55
CA VAL A 117 -9.46 6.31 -15.33
C VAL A 117 -10.46 7.45 -15.38
N ILE A 118 -10.51 8.24 -14.33
CA ILE A 118 -11.30 9.47 -14.26
C ILE A 118 -10.31 10.64 -14.24
N ARG A 119 -10.38 11.50 -15.24
CA ARG A 119 -9.56 12.70 -15.31
C ARG A 119 -10.31 13.87 -14.69
N MET A 120 -9.62 14.60 -13.82
CA MET A 120 -10.15 15.77 -13.13
C MET A 120 -9.33 17.00 -13.46
N LEU A 121 -9.99 18.13 -13.63
CA LEU A 121 -9.40 19.45 -13.78
C LEU A 121 -10.22 20.45 -12.95
N ASP A 122 -9.53 21.21 -12.08
CA ASP A 122 -10.16 22.22 -11.20
C ASP A 122 -11.38 21.69 -10.42
N GLY A 123 -11.26 20.47 -9.90
CA GLY A 123 -12.33 19.81 -9.12
C GLY A 123 -13.50 19.29 -9.94
N GLN A 124 -13.41 19.31 -11.26
CA GLN A 124 -14.46 18.81 -12.17
C GLN A 124 -13.96 17.61 -12.97
N THR A 125 -14.82 16.63 -13.17
CA THR A 125 -14.53 15.50 -14.05
C THR A 125 -14.61 15.97 -15.51
N VAL A 126 -13.50 15.82 -16.26
CA VAL A 126 -13.43 16.24 -17.68
C VAL A 126 -13.45 15.07 -18.64
N MET A 127 -13.07 13.87 -18.21
CA MET A 127 -13.05 12.66 -19.05
C MET A 127 -13.07 11.41 -18.18
N GLU A 128 -13.76 10.37 -18.67
CA GLU A 128 -13.73 9.02 -18.11
C GLU A 128 -13.38 8.02 -19.21
N ASN A 129 -12.38 7.18 -18.95
CA ASN A 129 -11.97 6.10 -19.86
C ASN A 129 -12.03 4.76 -19.12
N LEU A 130 -12.68 3.77 -19.75
CA LEU A 130 -12.57 2.38 -19.34
C LEU A 130 -11.34 1.79 -20.05
N MET A 131 -10.41 1.27 -19.30
CA MET A 131 -9.23 0.58 -19.83
C MET A 131 -9.62 -0.88 -20.06
N ALA A 132 -9.43 -1.31 -21.27
CA ALA A 132 -9.73 -2.70 -21.65
C ALA A 132 -8.64 -3.66 -21.14
#